data_a4a17b91918b0322aa6e932f22879885
#
_entry.id   a4a17b91918b0322aa6e932f22879885
#
_cell.length_a   1.000
_cell.length_b   1.000
_cell.length_c   1.000
_cell.angle_alpha   90.00
_cell.angle_beta   90.00
_cell.angle_gamma   90.00
#
_symmetry.space_group_name_H-M   'P 1'
#
loop_
_entity.id
_entity.type
_entity.pdbx_description
1 polymer ?
#
loop_
_entity_poly.entity_id
_entity_poly.type
_entity_poly.pdbx_seq_one_letter_code
_entity_poly.pdbx_strand_id
1 'polypeptide(L)'
;MTWIDPLGLAVDPITKLEDRGYTGVTKTSGGGLDYSNSHALYNKRPGVNPVVTIEYSGDYDIDFQRANAKAGLNQVSTPRGYVWHHLDDYDPVTNKGTMQLIEKQAHRGINHNGGVSQYKTATGIEYTHPARNSGARGCD
;
A
#
# COMPACT_ATOMS: atom_id res chain seq x y z
N MET A 1 -11.64 13.75 15.34
CA MET A 1 -12.89 13.02 15.59
C MET A 1 -12.87 11.68 14.86
N THR A 2 -13.31 10.66 15.53
CA THR A 2 -13.37 9.33 14.95
C THR A 2 -14.63 9.18 14.10
N TRP A 3 -14.47 8.66 12.89
CA TRP A 3 -15.62 8.34 12.06
C TRP A 3 -16.08 6.92 12.39
N ILE A 4 -17.36 6.77 12.66
CA ILE A 4 -17.97 5.46 12.92
C ILE A 4 -19.21 5.35 12.06
N ASP A 5 -19.35 4.21 11.39
CA ASP A 5 -20.54 3.89 10.65
C ASP A 5 -21.77 4.00 11.58
N PRO A 6 -22.87 4.62 11.13
CA PRO A 6 -24.05 4.80 11.98
C PRO A 6 -24.58 3.51 12.58
N LEU A 7 -24.38 2.39 11.91
CA LEU A 7 -24.79 1.09 12.42
C LEU A 7 -23.75 0.41 13.28
N GLY A 8 -22.58 1.03 13.47
CA GLY A 8 -21.49 0.45 14.24
C GLY A 8 -20.77 -0.70 13.55
N LEU A 9 -20.95 -0.85 12.23
CA LEU A 9 -20.39 -1.98 11.48
C LEU A 9 -19.00 -1.72 10.91
N ALA A 10 -18.59 -0.46 10.83
CA ALA A 10 -17.28 -0.09 10.29
C ALA A 10 -16.67 1.02 11.13
N VAL A 11 -15.35 1.00 11.24
CA VAL A 11 -14.61 2.00 11.99
C VAL A 11 -13.67 2.70 11.02
N ASP A 12 -13.46 4.00 11.20
CA ASP A 12 -12.52 4.77 10.42
C ASP A 12 -11.15 4.07 10.39
N PRO A 13 -10.52 3.95 9.23
CA PRO A 13 -9.22 3.27 9.13
C PRO A 13 -8.15 3.84 10.03
N ILE A 14 -8.12 5.15 10.23
CA ILE A 14 -7.13 5.78 11.12
C ILE A 14 -7.32 5.29 12.54
N THR A 15 -8.57 5.20 12.99
CA THR A 15 -8.86 4.69 14.33
C THR A 15 -8.40 3.24 14.49
N LYS A 16 -8.64 2.41 13.46
CA LYS A 16 -8.16 1.02 13.50
C LYS A 16 -6.65 0.96 13.63
N LEU A 17 -5.95 1.80 12.88
CA LEU A 17 -4.49 1.84 12.94
C LEU A 17 -3.99 2.30 14.30
N GLU A 18 -4.61 3.33 14.85
CA GLU A 18 -4.24 3.82 16.18
C GLU A 18 -4.47 2.76 17.24
N ASP A 19 -5.55 2.00 17.12
CA ASP A 19 -5.82 0.89 18.03
C ASP A 19 -4.74 -0.19 17.96
N ARG A 20 -4.08 -0.31 16.82
CA ARG A 20 -2.96 -1.25 16.64
C ARG A 20 -1.60 -0.64 17.01
N GLY A 21 -1.58 0.61 17.44
CA GLY A 21 -0.36 1.30 17.83
C GLY A 21 0.33 2.07 16.72
N TYR A 22 -0.32 2.24 15.56
CA TYR A 22 0.26 2.98 14.45
C TYR A 22 -0.28 4.40 14.40
N THR A 23 0.61 5.37 14.50
CA THR A 23 0.29 6.79 14.41
C THR A 23 0.97 7.39 13.19
N GLY A 24 0.62 8.61 12.85
CA GLY A 24 1.25 9.34 11.76
C GLY A 24 0.72 8.97 10.37
N VAL A 25 -0.24 8.05 10.28
CA VAL A 25 -0.89 7.72 9.02
C VAL A 25 -1.98 8.75 8.78
N THR A 26 -2.02 9.31 7.57
CA THR A 26 -3.01 10.33 7.22
C THR A 26 -3.90 9.85 6.09
N LYS A 27 -5.11 10.38 6.04
CA LYS A 27 -6.01 10.15 4.93
C LYS A 27 -5.68 11.11 3.80
N THR A 28 -5.70 10.60 2.58
CA THR A 28 -5.56 11.44 1.40
C THR A 28 -6.92 11.96 0.95
N SER A 29 -6.91 12.97 0.07
CA SER A 29 -8.15 13.51 -0.49
C SER A 29 -8.88 12.48 -1.35
N GLY A 30 -8.18 11.48 -1.88
CA GLY A 30 -8.79 10.44 -2.70
C GLY A 30 -9.33 9.25 -1.92
N GLY A 31 -9.29 9.31 -0.60
CA GLY A 31 -9.77 8.22 0.24
C GLY A 31 -8.73 7.15 0.51
N GLY A 32 -7.48 7.41 0.19
CA GLY A 32 -6.38 6.51 0.46
C GLY A 32 -5.73 6.79 1.80
N LEU A 33 -4.64 6.07 2.07
CA LEU A 33 -3.87 6.24 3.30
C LEU A 33 -2.40 6.48 2.94
N ASP A 34 -1.80 7.46 3.60
CA ASP A 34 -0.41 7.83 3.40
C ASP A 34 0.37 7.51 4.67
N TYR A 35 1.35 6.62 4.54
CA TYR A 35 2.16 6.14 5.66
C TYR A 35 3.49 6.88 5.78
N SER A 36 3.70 7.96 5.03
CA SER A 36 5.00 8.64 4.96
C SER A 36 5.54 9.06 6.32
N ASN A 37 4.66 9.41 7.25
CA ASN A 37 5.07 9.89 8.57
C ASN A 37 4.82 8.88 9.68
N SER A 38 4.65 7.61 9.31
CA SER A 38 4.34 6.56 10.28
C SER A 38 5.55 5.66 10.51
N HIS A 39 5.70 5.19 11.75
CA HIS A 39 6.73 4.19 12.05
C HIS A 39 6.42 2.82 11.44
N ALA A 40 5.26 2.66 10.80
CA ALA A 40 4.96 1.45 10.04
C ALA A 40 5.88 1.31 8.82
N LEU A 41 6.48 2.40 8.34
CA LEU A 41 7.42 2.33 7.23
C LEU A 41 8.65 1.49 7.59
N TYR A 42 9.13 0.72 6.62
CA TYR A 42 10.33 -0.10 6.77
C TYR A 42 11.54 0.76 7.11
N ASN A 43 12.26 0.37 8.16
CA ASN A 43 13.45 1.11 8.58
C ASN A 43 14.55 0.18 9.11
N LYS A 44 14.54 -1.09 8.68
CA LYS A 44 15.46 -2.11 9.23
C LYS A 44 16.85 -2.06 8.63
N ARG A 45 17.00 -1.52 7.42
CA ARG A 45 18.28 -1.50 6.72
C ARG A 45 18.58 -0.10 6.23
N PRO A 46 19.75 0.47 6.59
CA PRO A 46 20.16 1.76 6.04
C PRO A 46 20.30 1.66 4.52
N GLY A 47 19.98 2.73 3.83
CA GLY A 47 20.09 2.77 2.38
C GLY A 47 18.90 2.23 1.63
N VAL A 48 17.95 1.59 2.32
CA VAL A 48 16.69 1.17 1.70
C VAL A 48 15.69 2.30 1.79
N ASN A 49 15.12 2.68 0.64
CA ASN A 49 14.10 3.72 0.58
C ASN A 49 12.71 3.06 0.61
N PRO A 50 11.95 3.25 1.68
CA PRO A 50 10.63 2.60 1.79
C PRO A 50 9.51 3.29 1.02
N VAL A 51 9.80 4.40 0.34
CA VAL A 51 8.81 5.13 -0.45
C VAL A 51 9.41 5.35 -1.84
N VAL A 52 8.85 4.69 -2.83
CA VAL A 52 9.40 4.73 -4.20
C VAL A 52 8.27 4.91 -5.20
N THR A 53 8.61 5.36 -6.40
CA THR A 53 7.67 5.48 -7.51
C THR A 53 7.99 4.41 -8.52
N ILE A 54 6.96 3.70 -8.99
CA ILE A 54 7.10 2.67 -10.01
C ILE A 54 6.13 2.92 -11.15
N GLU A 55 6.39 2.28 -12.27
CA GLU A 55 5.40 2.15 -13.33
C GLU A 55 4.55 0.92 -13.02
N TYR A 56 3.23 1.07 -13.03
CA TYR A 56 2.32 -0.02 -12.70
C TYR A 56 2.28 -1.06 -13.81
N SER A 57 2.21 -2.32 -13.43
CA SER A 57 2.25 -3.43 -14.38
C SER A 57 0.90 -4.11 -14.57
N GLY A 58 -0.02 -3.91 -13.64
CA GLY A 58 -1.26 -4.67 -13.60
C GLY A 58 -1.13 -6.00 -12.86
N ASP A 59 0.00 -6.25 -12.23
CA ASP A 59 0.31 -7.49 -11.53
C ASP A 59 0.99 -7.16 -10.21
N TYR A 60 0.44 -7.67 -9.11
CA TYR A 60 0.97 -7.35 -7.78
C TYR A 60 2.41 -7.79 -7.61
N ASP A 61 2.75 -9.01 -8.05
CA ASP A 61 4.10 -9.51 -7.86
C ASP A 61 5.12 -8.69 -8.64
N ILE A 62 4.77 -8.31 -9.86
CA ILE A 62 5.68 -7.51 -10.69
C ILE A 62 5.86 -6.13 -10.08
N ASP A 63 4.79 -5.51 -9.62
CA ASP A 63 4.89 -4.21 -8.97
C ASP A 63 5.78 -4.29 -7.73
N PHE A 64 5.64 -5.35 -6.94
CA PHE A 64 6.44 -5.51 -5.74
C PHE A 64 7.92 -5.73 -6.09
N GLN A 65 8.20 -6.48 -7.14
CA GLN A 65 9.59 -6.64 -7.60
C GLN A 65 10.18 -5.33 -8.09
N ARG A 66 9.41 -4.55 -8.83
CA ARG A 66 9.84 -3.22 -9.29
C ARG A 66 10.12 -2.30 -8.11
N ALA A 67 9.25 -2.32 -7.11
CA ALA A 67 9.42 -1.51 -5.91
C ALA A 67 10.64 -1.97 -5.10
N ASN A 68 10.85 -3.27 -4.97
CA ASN A 68 12.03 -3.80 -4.29
C ASN A 68 13.31 -3.29 -4.95
N ALA A 69 13.36 -3.32 -6.27
CA ALA A 69 14.54 -2.83 -7.01
C ALA A 69 14.75 -1.34 -6.80
N LYS A 70 13.69 -0.56 -6.87
CA LYS A 70 13.78 0.90 -6.67
C LYS A 70 14.17 1.25 -5.26
N ALA A 71 13.75 0.45 -4.29
CA ALA A 71 14.05 0.70 -2.88
C ALA A 71 15.50 0.40 -2.52
N GLY A 72 16.22 -0.31 -3.38
CA GLY A 72 17.58 -0.72 -3.08
C GLY A 72 17.68 -2.06 -2.37
N LEU A 73 16.61 -2.85 -2.43
CA LEU A 73 16.62 -4.20 -1.90
C LEU A 73 17.23 -5.14 -2.94
N ASN A 74 18.21 -5.92 -2.56
CA ASN A 74 18.91 -6.84 -3.46
C ASN A 74 18.23 -8.20 -3.43
N GLN A 75 16.92 -8.22 -3.57
CA GLN A 75 16.16 -9.47 -3.53
C GLN A 75 14.85 -9.27 -4.28
N VAL A 76 14.34 -10.36 -4.83
CA VAL A 76 13.05 -10.30 -5.53
C VAL A 76 11.88 -10.33 -4.57
N SER A 77 12.08 -10.87 -3.37
CA SER A 77 11.03 -10.99 -2.37
C SER A 77 10.96 -9.76 -1.50
N THR A 78 9.75 -9.35 -1.18
CA THR A 78 9.53 -8.28 -0.21
C THR A 78 10.01 -8.74 1.17
N PRO A 79 10.61 -7.86 1.98
CA PRO A 79 11.07 -8.24 3.31
C PRO A 79 9.96 -8.88 4.14
N ARG A 80 10.34 -9.90 4.91
CA ARG A 80 9.38 -10.64 5.71
C ARG A 80 8.69 -9.73 6.72
N GLY A 81 7.37 -9.84 6.82
CA GLY A 81 6.59 -9.01 7.72
C GLY A 81 6.17 -7.68 7.13
N TYR A 82 6.54 -7.41 5.88
CA TYR A 82 6.24 -6.15 5.21
C TYR A 82 5.47 -6.40 3.93
N VAL A 83 4.78 -5.36 3.47
CA VAL A 83 4.02 -5.38 2.22
C VAL A 83 4.14 -4.02 1.58
N TRP A 84 4.09 -3.99 0.25
CA TRP A 84 4.05 -2.73 -0.49
C TRP A 84 2.62 -2.24 -0.61
N HIS A 85 2.41 -1.01 -0.20
CA HIS A 85 1.13 -0.32 -0.26
C HIS A 85 1.12 0.60 -1.48
N HIS A 86 0.12 0.45 -2.34
CA HIS A 86 -0.07 1.34 -3.49
C HIS A 86 -0.78 2.59 -3.00
N LEU A 87 -0.09 3.71 -2.98
CA LEU A 87 -0.68 4.99 -2.63
C LEU A 87 -1.66 5.43 -3.72
N ASP A 88 -2.66 6.21 -3.37
CA ASP A 88 -3.69 6.65 -4.30
C ASP A 88 -3.28 7.88 -5.10
N ASP A 89 -2.11 7.83 -5.69
CA ASP A 89 -1.57 8.90 -6.54
C ASP A 89 -1.21 8.39 -7.94
N TYR A 90 -1.95 7.40 -8.42
CA TYR A 90 -1.72 6.87 -9.76
C TYR A 90 -1.94 7.95 -10.81
N ASP A 91 -0.95 8.13 -11.67
CA ASP A 91 -1.01 9.08 -12.79
C ASP A 91 -1.23 8.31 -14.09
N PRO A 92 -2.41 8.43 -14.71
CA PRO A 92 -2.68 7.68 -15.96
C PRO A 92 -1.84 8.16 -17.14
N VAL A 93 -1.28 9.37 -17.09
CA VAL A 93 -0.44 9.88 -18.18
C VAL A 93 0.91 9.16 -18.18
N THR A 94 1.53 9.01 -17.01
CA THR A 94 2.82 8.36 -16.89
C THR A 94 2.71 6.88 -16.53
N ASN A 95 1.53 6.42 -16.13
CA ASN A 95 1.28 5.08 -15.64
C ASN A 95 2.08 4.77 -14.38
N LYS A 96 2.34 5.79 -13.55
CA LYS A 96 3.18 5.65 -12.36
C LYS A 96 2.41 5.99 -11.09
N GLY A 97 2.88 5.45 -9.98
CA GLY A 97 2.37 5.78 -8.68
C GLY A 97 3.37 5.43 -7.60
N THR A 98 3.09 5.90 -6.39
CA THR A 98 3.97 5.72 -5.25
C THR A 98 3.66 4.42 -4.54
N MET A 99 4.72 3.73 -4.10
CA MET A 99 4.64 2.53 -3.29
C MET A 99 5.29 2.80 -1.94
N GLN A 100 4.66 2.31 -0.87
CA GLN A 100 5.18 2.47 0.49
C GLN A 100 5.36 1.09 1.11
N LEU A 101 6.55 0.80 1.62
CA LEU A 101 6.86 -0.47 2.26
C LEU A 101 6.52 -0.37 3.74
N ILE A 102 5.48 -1.07 4.15
CA ILE A 102 4.93 -0.95 5.50
C ILE A 102 4.76 -2.31 6.16
N GLU A 103 4.66 -2.31 7.48
CA GLU A 103 4.39 -3.53 8.22
C GLU A 103 3.03 -4.10 7.81
N LYS A 104 2.97 -5.40 7.66
CA LYS A 104 1.73 -6.08 7.28
C LYS A 104 0.59 -5.77 8.25
N GLN A 105 0.91 -5.64 9.55
CA GLN A 105 -0.10 -5.34 10.56
C GLN A 105 -0.72 -3.96 10.39
N ALA A 106 -0.02 -3.04 9.70
CA ALA A 106 -0.54 -1.72 9.42
C ALA A 106 -1.38 -1.69 8.15
N HIS A 107 -1.46 -2.81 7.43
CA HIS A 107 -2.20 -2.87 6.16
C HIS A 107 -3.38 -3.84 6.22
N ARG A 108 -3.23 -4.96 6.91
CA ARG A 108 -4.20 -6.05 6.89
C ARG A 108 -5.55 -5.61 7.44
N GLY A 109 -6.59 -5.79 6.63
CA GLY A 109 -7.96 -5.48 7.05
C GLY A 109 -8.28 -4.00 7.16
N ILE A 110 -7.41 -3.14 6.63
CA ILE A 110 -7.65 -1.70 6.64
C ILE A 110 -8.22 -1.30 5.28
N ASN A 111 -9.47 -0.86 5.27
CA ASN A 111 -10.12 -0.43 4.04
C ASN A 111 -9.62 0.95 3.61
N HIS A 112 -9.29 1.07 2.34
CA HIS A 112 -8.86 2.34 1.77
C HIS A 112 -8.95 2.25 0.25
N ASN A 113 -9.00 3.41 -0.41
CA ASN A 113 -8.84 3.49 -1.85
C ASN A 113 -7.35 3.58 -2.15
N GLY A 114 -6.90 2.87 -3.15
CA GLY A 114 -5.48 2.85 -3.49
C GLY A 114 -5.23 3.03 -4.97
N GLY A 115 -3.96 3.01 -5.33
CA GLY A 115 -3.54 3.18 -6.72
C GLY A 115 -4.04 2.08 -7.62
N VAL A 116 -4.24 0.87 -7.09
CA VAL A 116 -4.76 -0.25 -7.88
C VAL A 116 -6.18 0.04 -8.36
N SER A 117 -7.02 0.60 -7.48
CA SER A 117 -8.38 1.01 -7.88
C SER A 117 -8.34 2.11 -8.93
N GLN A 118 -7.43 3.06 -8.79
CA GLN A 118 -7.28 4.15 -9.75
C GLN A 118 -6.78 3.62 -11.10
N TYR A 119 -5.86 2.68 -11.08
CA TYR A 119 -5.36 2.03 -12.30
C TYR A 119 -6.49 1.30 -13.02
N LYS A 120 -7.29 0.54 -12.28
CA LYS A 120 -8.43 -0.17 -12.87
C LYS A 120 -9.43 0.80 -13.48
N THR A 121 -9.72 1.89 -12.79
CA THR A 121 -10.65 2.90 -13.32
C THR A 121 -10.11 3.54 -14.59
N ALA A 122 -8.82 3.82 -14.63
CA ALA A 122 -8.20 4.51 -15.78
C ALA A 122 -8.02 3.58 -16.98
N THR A 123 -7.70 2.30 -16.75
CA THR A 123 -7.32 1.37 -17.82
C THR A 123 -8.38 0.33 -18.14
N GLY A 124 -9.29 0.06 -17.19
CA GLY A 124 -10.23 -1.05 -17.30
C GLY A 124 -9.60 -2.41 -17.03
N ILE A 125 -8.35 -2.46 -16.59
CA ILE A 125 -7.62 -3.71 -16.39
C ILE A 125 -7.64 -4.08 -14.90
N GLU A 126 -8.01 -5.33 -14.62
CA GLU A 126 -7.95 -5.88 -13.27
C GLU A 126 -6.52 -6.29 -12.94
N TYR A 127 -6.10 -6.02 -11.70
CA TYR A 127 -4.81 -6.51 -11.23
C TYR A 127 -4.85 -8.02 -11.07
N THR A 128 -3.75 -8.68 -11.42
CA THR A 128 -3.63 -10.12 -11.26
C THR A 128 -2.87 -10.45 -9.98
N HIS A 129 -3.18 -11.64 -9.46
CA HIS A 129 -2.56 -12.17 -8.24
C HIS A 129 -1.94 -13.52 -8.58
N PRO A 130 -0.78 -13.55 -9.21
CA PRO A 130 -0.20 -14.83 -9.60
C PRO A 130 0.09 -15.75 -8.42
N ALA A 131 0.32 -15.19 -7.25
CA ALA A 131 0.58 -15.96 -6.04
C ALA A 131 -0.65 -16.11 -5.16
N ARG A 132 -1.84 -15.99 -5.75
CA ARG A 132 -3.06 -15.95 -4.95
C ARG A 132 -3.28 -17.18 -4.09
N ASN A 133 -2.83 -18.32 -4.53
CA ASN A 133 -3.04 -19.57 -3.81
C ASN A 133 -2.34 -19.56 -2.46
N SER A 134 -1.38 -18.72 -2.28
CA SER A 134 -0.68 -18.59 -1.01
C SER A 134 -1.49 -17.81 0.03
N GLY A 135 -2.58 -17.20 -0.37
CA GLY A 135 -3.31 -16.29 0.50
C GLY A 135 -2.69 -14.92 0.63
N ALA A 136 -1.57 -14.70 -0.03
CA ALA A 136 -0.91 -13.41 0.00
C ALA A 136 -1.73 -12.39 -0.78
N ARG A 137 -1.70 -11.17 -0.31
CA ARG A 137 -2.40 -10.09 -1.00
C ARG A 137 -1.54 -8.87 -1.01
N GLY A 138 -1.55 -8.23 -2.15
CA GLY A 138 -1.09 -6.89 -2.22
C GLY A 138 -2.14 -5.96 -1.65
N CYS A 139 -1.86 -4.70 -1.63
CA CYS A 139 -2.84 -3.69 -1.28
C CYS A 139 -3.64 -3.30 -2.51
N ASP A 140 -4.84 -2.85 -2.30
CA ASP A 140 -5.63 -2.36 -3.41
C ASP A 140 -5.46 -0.91 -3.67
#